data_98cdfde4dac49120036b41ec6437e7df
#
_entry.id   98cdfde4dac49120036b41ec6437e7df
#
_cell.length_a   1.000
_cell.length_b   1.000
_cell.length_c   1.000
_cell.angle_alpha   90.00
_cell.angle_beta   90.00
_cell.angle_gamma   90.00
#
_symmetry.space_group_name_H-M   'P 1'
#
loop_
_entity.id
_entity.type
_entity.pdbx_description
1 polymer ?
#
loop_
_entity_poly.entity_id
_entity_poly.type
_entity_poly.pdbx_seq_one_letter_code
_entity_poly.pdbx_strand_id
1 'polypeptide(L)'
;MPTINQLVRKGRTLVKSKTKSPALKRCPQKRGVCLRVYTTTPKKPNSALRKVARVRLTNGMEVTTYIPGVGHNLQEHSIVLVRGGRVKDLPGVRYHLVRGALDAVGVTGRKQSRSKYGAKRPK
;
A
#
# COMPACT_ATOMS: atom_id res chain seq x y z
N MET A 1 -15.63 -35.00 -14.02
CA MET A 1 -16.53 -34.26 -14.92
C MET A 1 -17.95 -34.35 -14.38
N PRO A 2 -18.67 -33.21 -14.31
CA PRO A 2 -20.06 -33.25 -13.89
C PRO A 2 -20.95 -33.84 -14.98
N THR A 3 -22.00 -34.52 -14.55
CA THR A 3 -23.00 -35.03 -15.47
C THR A 3 -23.96 -33.93 -15.92
N ILE A 4 -24.69 -34.18 -17.02
CA ILE A 4 -25.69 -33.22 -17.51
C ILE A 4 -26.73 -32.91 -16.40
N ASN A 5 -27.16 -33.89 -15.66
CA ASN A 5 -28.13 -33.71 -14.59
C ASN A 5 -27.60 -32.86 -13.46
N GLN A 6 -26.32 -32.98 -13.16
CA GLN A 6 -25.69 -32.12 -12.13
C GLN A 6 -25.64 -30.66 -12.57
N LEU A 7 -25.35 -30.41 -13.87
CA LEU A 7 -25.32 -29.06 -14.41
C LEU A 7 -26.72 -28.44 -14.47
N VAL A 8 -27.75 -29.23 -14.76
CA VAL A 8 -29.12 -28.74 -14.76
C VAL A 8 -29.56 -28.33 -13.34
N ARG A 9 -29.20 -29.12 -12.32
CA ARG A 9 -29.57 -28.83 -10.94
C ARG A 9 -28.86 -27.62 -10.33
N LYS A 10 -27.55 -27.49 -10.57
CA LYS A 10 -26.73 -26.48 -9.89
C LYS A 10 -26.12 -25.44 -10.82
N GLY A 11 -26.07 -25.73 -12.13
CA GLY A 11 -25.41 -24.82 -13.07
C GLY A 11 -23.93 -24.62 -12.77
N ARG A 12 -23.31 -23.73 -13.50
CA ARG A 12 -21.93 -23.31 -13.27
C ARG A 12 -21.91 -21.92 -12.67
N THR A 13 -21.12 -21.76 -11.61
CA THR A 13 -20.94 -20.45 -10.98
C THR A 13 -19.54 -19.95 -11.29
N LEU A 14 -19.45 -18.66 -11.61
CA LEU A 14 -18.15 -18.04 -11.84
C LEU A 14 -17.49 -17.81 -10.48
N VAL A 15 -16.22 -18.19 -10.39
CA VAL A 15 -15.44 -17.92 -9.18
C VAL A 15 -15.04 -16.47 -9.18
N LYS A 16 -15.46 -15.76 -8.13
CA LYS A 16 -15.09 -14.35 -7.99
C LYS A 16 -13.68 -14.25 -7.44
N SER A 17 -12.84 -13.48 -8.12
CA SER A 17 -11.50 -13.24 -7.62
C SER A 17 -11.54 -12.14 -6.55
N LYS A 18 -10.79 -12.39 -5.48
CA LYS A 18 -10.66 -11.38 -4.42
C LYS A 18 -9.61 -10.35 -4.81
N THR A 19 -9.90 -9.09 -4.53
CA THR A 19 -8.91 -8.05 -4.70
C THR A 19 -7.78 -8.23 -3.68
N LYS A 20 -6.57 -7.89 -4.09
CA LYS A 20 -5.41 -7.90 -3.19
C LYS A 20 -5.31 -6.62 -2.35
N SER A 21 -6.18 -5.65 -2.63
CA SER A 21 -6.18 -4.35 -1.93
C SER A 21 -7.58 -4.03 -1.39
N PRO A 22 -8.11 -4.85 -0.46
CA PRO A 22 -9.51 -4.67 -0.01
C PRO A 22 -9.76 -3.34 0.69
N ALA A 23 -8.76 -2.74 1.31
CA ALA A 23 -8.93 -1.48 2.04
C ALA A 23 -9.18 -0.29 1.12
N LEU A 24 -8.81 -0.39 -0.16
CA LEU A 24 -9.00 0.72 -1.11
C LEU A 24 -10.42 0.79 -1.68
N LYS A 25 -11.20 -0.29 -1.60
CA LYS A 25 -12.59 -0.36 -2.04
C LYS A 25 -12.81 0.23 -3.43
N ARG A 26 -12.08 -0.31 -4.42
CA ARG A 26 -12.14 0.08 -5.84
C ARG A 26 -11.70 1.52 -6.12
N CYS A 27 -10.90 2.09 -5.24
CA CYS A 27 -10.31 3.42 -5.46
C CYS A 27 -8.83 3.26 -5.79
N PRO A 28 -8.26 4.11 -6.67
CA PRO A 28 -6.81 4.02 -6.93
C PRO A 28 -5.98 4.40 -5.71
N GLN A 29 -6.45 5.38 -4.94
CA GLN A 29 -5.80 5.78 -3.69
C GLN A 29 -6.86 6.14 -2.64
N LYS A 30 -6.44 6.12 -1.36
CA LYS A 30 -7.27 6.56 -0.24
C LYS A 30 -6.44 7.43 0.68
N ARG A 31 -7.07 8.48 1.20
CA ARG A 31 -6.45 9.31 2.22
C ARG A 31 -6.57 8.64 3.57
N GLY A 32 -5.57 8.85 4.42
CA GLY A 32 -5.61 8.32 5.78
C GLY A 32 -4.77 9.14 6.72
N VAL A 33 -4.84 8.80 8.00
CA VAL A 33 -4.09 9.46 9.07
C VAL A 33 -3.14 8.44 9.66
N CYS A 34 -1.87 8.82 9.84
CA CYS A 34 -0.87 7.94 10.45
C CYS A 34 -1.19 7.76 11.94
N LEU A 35 -1.37 6.50 12.34
CA LEU A 35 -1.54 6.15 13.75
C LEU A 35 -0.20 5.92 14.42
N ARG A 36 0.75 5.36 13.69
CA ARG A 36 2.07 5.03 14.19
C ARG A 36 3.04 4.92 13.02
N VAL A 37 4.24 5.44 13.19
CA VAL A 37 5.32 5.32 12.20
C VAL A 37 6.47 4.58 12.87
N TYR A 38 6.94 3.50 12.24
CA TYR A 38 7.97 2.65 12.84
C TYR A 38 8.77 1.95 11.75
N THR A 39 9.75 1.17 12.16
CA THR A 39 10.55 0.35 11.24
C THR A 39 10.26 -1.11 11.50
N THR A 40 10.42 -1.94 10.47
CA THR A 40 10.24 -3.38 10.59
C THR A 40 11.30 -4.11 9.78
N THR A 41 11.62 -5.32 10.20
CA THR A 41 12.57 -6.16 9.47
C THR A 41 11.85 -6.93 8.38
N PRO A 42 12.51 -7.15 7.20
CA PRO A 42 11.90 -7.94 6.14
C PRO A 42 11.97 -9.44 6.44
N LYS A 43 11.33 -10.22 5.58
CA LYS A 43 11.40 -11.68 5.65
C LYS A 43 12.82 -12.16 5.36
N LYS A 44 13.18 -13.33 5.90
CA LYS A 44 14.41 -14.00 5.51
C LYS A 44 14.40 -14.26 3.99
N PRO A 45 15.51 -14.18 3.28
CA PRO A 45 16.89 -13.98 3.77
C PRO A 45 17.33 -12.52 3.88
N ASN A 46 16.42 -11.55 3.70
CA ASN A 46 16.78 -10.14 3.70
C ASN A 46 16.89 -9.59 5.11
N SER A 47 17.69 -8.54 5.26
CA SER A 47 17.87 -7.86 6.53
C SER A 47 18.01 -6.37 6.28
N ALA A 48 17.20 -5.57 6.97
CA ALA A 48 17.23 -4.11 6.89
C ALA A 48 16.23 -3.55 7.88
N LEU A 49 16.18 -2.22 7.98
CA LEU A 49 15.12 -1.53 8.71
C LEU A 49 14.21 -0.84 7.69
N ARG A 50 13.09 -1.48 7.41
CA ARG A 50 12.11 -0.94 6.44
C ARG A 50 11.18 0.03 7.16
N LYS A 51 10.96 1.20 6.58
CA LYS A 51 10.11 2.24 7.16
C LYS A 51 8.66 1.96 6.78
N VAL A 52 7.79 1.84 7.77
CA VAL A 52 6.36 1.56 7.57
C VAL A 52 5.54 2.45 8.47
N ALA A 53 4.26 2.59 8.12
CA ALA A 53 3.31 3.37 8.90
C ALA A 53 2.00 2.63 9.03
N ARG A 54 1.43 2.65 10.23
CA ARG A 54 0.07 2.18 10.46
C ARG A 54 -0.87 3.33 10.20
N VAL A 55 -1.76 3.19 9.24
CA VAL A 55 -2.62 4.28 8.75
C VAL A 55 -4.09 3.88 8.87
N ARG A 56 -4.89 4.80 9.42
CA ARG A 56 -6.35 4.65 9.38
C ARG A 56 -6.88 5.40 8.17
N LEU A 57 -7.50 4.67 7.26
CA LEU A 57 -8.05 5.24 6.05
C LEU A 57 -9.39 5.92 6.32
N THR A 58 -9.83 6.77 5.37
CA THR A 58 -11.11 7.49 5.50
C THR A 58 -12.32 6.57 5.57
N ASN A 59 -12.20 5.32 5.10
CA ASN A 59 -13.26 4.33 5.22
C ASN A 59 -13.28 3.59 6.56
N GLY A 60 -12.41 3.97 7.50
CA GLY A 60 -12.33 3.37 8.83
C GLY A 60 -11.40 2.18 8.96
N MET A 61 -10.85 1.66 7.86
CA MET A 61 -9.94 0.52 7.90
C MET A 61 -8.53 0.95 8.28
N GLU A 62 -7.87 0.15 9.10
CA GLU A 62 -6.48 0.39 9.47
C GLU A 62 -5.58 -0.58 8.71
N VAL A 63 -4.54 -0.04 8.07
CA VAL A 63 -3.61 -0.84 7.27
C VAL A 63 -2.18 -0.42 7.56
N THR A 64 -1.25 -1.35 7.32
CA THR A 64 0.18 -1.08 7.36
C THR A 64 0.64 -0.76 5.96
N THR A 65 1.29 0.40 5.80
CA THR A 65 1.76 0.88 4.49
C THR A 65 3.27 1.05 4.51
N TYR A 66 3.89 0.83 3.35
CA TYR A 66 5.32 1.04 3.19
C TYR A 66 5.61 2.49 2.80
N ILE A 67 6.62 3.09 3.40
CA ILE A 67 7.05 4.44 3.07
C ILE A 67 8.23 4.32 2.09
N PRO A 68 8.02 4.57 0.78
CA PRO A 68 9.09 4.41 -0.20
C PRO A 68 10.11 5.54 -0.15
N GLY A 69 11.32 5.25 -0.61
CA GLY A 69 12.38 6.23 -0.74
C GLY A 69 13.23 6.38 0.52
N VAL A 70 14.22 7.25 0.43
CA VAL A 70 15.18 7.49 1.51
C VAL A 70 14.69 8.65 2.37
N GLY A 71 14.48 8.37 3.66
CA GLY A 71 14.05 9.37 4.62
C GLY A 71 12.60 9.81 4.46
N HIS A 72 12.04 10.35 5.51
CA HIS A 72 10.67 10.89 5.49
C HIS A 72 10.50 11.85 6.66
N ASN A 73 9.42 12.62 6.61
CA ASN A 73 9.05 13.56 7.69
C ASN A 73 7.77 13.17 8.41
N LEU A 74 7.32 11.93 8.22
CA LEU A 74 6.04 11.48 8.77
C LEU A 74 6.13 11.22 10.26
N GLN A 75 5.05 11.49 10.95
CA GLN A 75 4.90 11.25 12.38
C GLN A 75 3.45 10.92 12.67
N GLU A 76 3.16 10.63 13.93
CA GLU A 76 1.78 10.35 14.34
C GLU A 76 0.88 11.53 13.99
N HIS A 77 -0.32 11.22 13.48
CA HIS A 77 -1.34 12.19 13.04
C HIS A 77 -1.05 12.87 11.68
N SER A 78 0.01 12.48 10.98
CA SER A 78 0.25 12.99 9.62
C SER A 78 -0.82 12.47 8.67
N ILE A 79 -1.29 13.33 7.77
CA ILE A 79 -2.27 12.95 6.74
C ILE A 79 -1.52 12.49 5.51
N VAL A 80 -1.86 11.30 5.01
CA VAL A 80 -1.13 10.67 3.90
C VAL A 80 -2.09 10.11 2.87
N LEU A 81 -1.56 9.87 1.68
CA LEU A 81 -2.29 9.22 0.59
C LEU A 81 -1.73 7.82 0.40
N VAL A 82 -2.61 6.81 0.40
CA VAL A 82 -2.24 5.40 0.32
C VAL A 82 -2.70 4.82 -1.01
N ARG A 83 -1.82 4.09 -1.67
CA ARG A 83 -2.13 3.36 -2.91
C ARG A 83 -1.90 1.87 -2.72
N GLY A 84 -2.43 1.07 -3.65
CA GLY A 84 -2.17 -0.37 -3.66
C GLY A 84 -0.73 -0.69 -4.07
N GLY A 85 -0.32 -1.89 -3.79
CA GLY A 85 1.02 -2.38 -4.12
C GLY A 85 1.63 -3.08 -2.92
N ARG A 86 1.86 -4.39 -3.07
CA ARG A 86 2.42 -5.19 -1.99
C ARG A 86 3.93 -5.05 -1.92
N VAL A 87 4.47 -5.08 -0.71
CA VAL A 87 5.90 -5.21 -0.48
C VAL A 87 6.19 -6.68 -0.18
N LYS A 88 6.87 -7.34 -1.11
CA LYS A 88 7.13 -8.79 -1.00
C LYS A 88 7.98 -9.12 0.21
N ASP A 89 8.92 -8.26 0.55
CA ASP A 89 9.83 -8.43 1.69
C ASP A 89 9.14 -8.35 3.06
N LEU A 90 8.00 -7.68 3.13
CA LEU A 90 7.35 -7.39 4.40
C LEU A 90 6.02 -8.14 4.49
N PRO A 91 5.83 -8.98 5.51
CA PRO A 91 4.56 -9.70 5.65
C PRO A 91 3.43 -8.76 6.03
N GLY A 92 2.28 -8.92 5.37
CA GLY A 92 1.08 -8.14 5.67
C GLY A 92 1.07 -6.73 5.14
N VAL A 93 2.11 -6.28 4.45
CA VAL A 93 2.17 -4.93 3.87
C VAL A 93 1.69 -4.99 2.42
N ARG A 94 0.46 -4.52 2.17
CA ARG A 94 -0.19 -4.57 0.86
C ARG A 94 -0.33 -3.21 0.20
N TYR A 95 0.18 -2.16 0.84
CA TYR A 95 -0.05 -0.79 0.40
C TYR A 95 1.23 0.02 0.48
N HIS A 96 1.28 1.08 -0.30
CA HIS A 96 2.39 2.04 -0.31
C HIS A 96 1.85 3.44 -0.03
N LEU A 97 2.66 4.27 0.62
CA LEU A 97 2.39 5.71 0.70
C LEU A 97 2.80 6.38 -0.60
N VAL A 98 2.03 7.41 -0.99
CA VAL A 98 2.38 8.24 -2.15
C VAL A 98 3.22 9.40 -1.65
N ARG A 99 4.50 9.47 -2.08
CA ARG A 99 5.40 10.56 -1.69
C ARG A 99 5.07 11.82 -2.49
N GLY A 100 5.23 12.97 -1.86
CA GLY A 100 4.95 14.24 -2.50
C GLY A 100 3.50 14.64 -2.48
N ALA A 101 2.66 13.95 -1.73
CA ALA A 101 1.23 14.25 -1.61
C ALA A 101 0.87 14.43 -0.14
N LEU A 102 -0.04 15.36 0.15
CA LEU A 102 -0.50 15.66 1.50
C LEU A 102 0.71 15.96 2.40
N ASP A 103 0.80 15.32 3.58
CA ASP A 103 1.88 15.56 4.53
C ASP A 103 3.18 14.83 4.22
N ALA A 104 3.17 13.91 3.25
CA ALA A 104 4.37 13.16 2.88
C ALA A 104 5.16 13.93 1.82
N VAL A 105 6.27 14.54 2.23
CA VAL A 105 7.12 15.27 1.29
C VAL A 105 7.84 14.31 0.36
N GLY A 106 8.26 14.80 -0.82
CA GLY A 106 9.02 14.01 -1.76
C GLY A 106 10.44 13.71 -1.26
N VAL A 107 11.09 12.77 -1.93
CA VAL A 107 12.48 12.44 -1.61
C VAL A 107 13.39 13.57 -2.11
N THR A 108 14.25 14.07 -1.24
CA THR A 108 15.14 15.17 -1.56
C THR A 108 16.36 14.68 -2.36
N GLY A 109 16.84 15.53 -3.29
CA GLY A 109 18.05 15.25 -4.06
C GLY A 109 17.92 14.15 -5.11
N ARG A 110 16.72 13.71 -5.40
CA ARG A 110 16.52 12.61 -6.35
C ARG A 110 16.42 13.16 -7.78
N LYS A 111 17.14 12.56 -8.71
CA LYS A 111 17.18 12.98 -10.11
C LYS A 111 16.51 11.99 -11.06
N GLN A 112 16.48 10.71 -10.70
CA GLN A 112 15.88 9.66 -11.52
C GLN A 112 14.60 9.14 -10.87
N SER A 113 13.63 8.75 -11.68
CA SER A 113 12.33 8.22 -11.23
C SER A 113 11.64 9.15 -10.24
N ARG A 114 11.69 10.44 -10.49
CA ARG A 114 11.16 11.45 -9.57
C ARG A 114 9.68 11.30 -9.31
N SER A 115 8.91 10.90 -10.32
CA SER A 115 7.46 10.75 -10.18
C SER A 115 7.08 9.66 -9.19
N LYS A 116 7.90 8.63 -9.03
CA LYS A 116 7.63 7.55 -8.08
C LYS A 116 7.84 7.96 -6.63
N TYR A 117 8.65 8.99 -6.40
CA TYR A 117 9.04 9.41 -5.05
C TYR A 117 8.70 10.86 -4.76
N GLY A 118 7.87 11.46 -5.60
CA GLY A 118 7.37 12.81 -5.37
C GLY A 118 8.41 13.92 -5.43
N ALA A 119 9.51 13.70 -6.16
CA ALA A 119 10.58 14.69 -6.25
C ALA A 119 10.28 15.70 -7.36
N LYS A 120 10.58 16.97 -7.10
CA LYS A 120 10.39 18.03 -8.07
C LYS A 120 11.51 18.03 -9.11
N ARG A 121 11.21 18.61 -10.28
CA ARG A 121 12.20 18.72 -11.34
C ARG A 121 13.39 19.58 -10.88
N PRO A 122 14.61 19.07 -11.00
CA PRO A 122 15.78 19.89 -10.66
C PRO A 122 15.95 21.03 -11.65
N LYS A 123 16.36 22.18 -11.15
CA LYS A 123 16.64 23.34 -12.01
C LYS A 123 18.00 23.21 -12.66
#